data_317ea8ecf25de610007c949e0345e253
#
_entry.id   317ea8ecf25de610007c949e0345e253
#
_cell.length_a   1.000
_cell.length_b   1.000
_cell.length_c   1.000
_cell.angle_alpha   90.00
_cell.angle_beta   90.00
_cell.angle_gamma   90.00
#
_symmetry.space_group_name_H-M   'P 1'
#
loop_
_entity.id
_entity.type
_entity.pdbx_description
1 polymer ?
#
loop_
_entity_poly.entity_id
_entity_poly.type
_entity_poly.pdbx_seq_one_letter_code
_entity_poly.pdbx_strand_id
1 'polypeptide(L)'
;MSIKTYKLAMLEAMAEEMRRDPSVYLMAEDLLGRGGGSSQYLGLSEMLGSTERLLDAPISETAIVASAVGAALAGMRPVIDMRFSNCLPVCMDELVNQAAKSRYMFGGQGKVHMVVRCPDGILKMQGAHH
;
A
#
# COMPACT_ATOMS: atom_id res chain seq x y z
N MET A 1 16.88 7.97 22.43
CA MET A 1 16.62 7.28 21.14
C MET A 1 16.53 5.79 21.43
N SER A 2 15.40 5.15 21.16
CA SER A 2 15.26 3.69 21.27
C SER A 2 15.71 3.04 19.96
N ILE A 3 16.52 1.99 20.03
CA ILE A 3 16.87 1.18 18.87
C ILE A 3 15.65 0.33 18.53
N LYS A 4 15.15 0.43 17.28
CA LYS A 4 14.00 -0.32 16.78
C LYS A 4 14.37 -1.11 15.54
N THR A 5 13.66 -2.21 15.28
CA THR A 5 13.77 -2.88 13.98
C THR A 5 13.13 -2.01 12.89
N TYR A 6 13.59 -2.14 11.67
CA TYR A 6 13.00 -1.44 10.52
C TYR A 6 11.48 -1.70 10.40
N LYS A 7 11.08 -2.96 10.58
CA LYS A 7 9.66 -3.35 10.59
C LYS A 7 8.85 -2.59 11.64
N LEU A 8 9.34 -2.53 12.89
CA LEU A 8 8.61 -1.84 13.96
C LEU A 8 8.50 -0.34 13.69
N ALA A 9 9.57 0.28 13.23
CA ALA A 9 9.56 1.71 12.88
C ALA A 9 8.53 2.02 11.75
N MET A 10 8.44 1.15 10.76
CA MET A 10 7.46 1.25 9.68
C MET A 10 6.03 1.10 10.20
N LEU A 11 5.77 0.11 11.06
CA LEU A 11 4.43 -0.09 11.64
C LEU A 11 3.99 1.10 12.51
N GLU A 12 4.89 1.63 13.33
CA GLU A 12 4.62 2.81 14.15
C GLU A 12 4.31 4.02 13.29
N ALA A 13 5.11 4.29 12.25
CA ALA A 13 4.87 5.40 11.33
C ALA A 13 3.53 5.26 10.62
N MET A 14 3.17 4.05 10.17
CA MET A 14 1.87 3.78 9.56
C MET A 14 0.73 4.04 10.54
N ALA A 15 0.83 3.52 11.76
CA ALA A 15 -0.19 3.72 12.78
C ALA A 15 -0.34 5.20 13.16
N GLU A 16 0.76 5.94 13.24
CA GLU A 16 0.78 7.39 13.50
C GLU A 16 0.04 8.15 12.38
N GLU A 17 0.40 7.91 11.13
CA GLU A 17 -0.24 8.60 10.00
C GLU A 17 -1.72 8.25 9.87
N MET A 18 -2.10 7.01 10.08
CA MET A 18 -3.50 6.59 10.06
C MET A 18 -4.34 7.18 11.20
N ARG A 19 -3.72 7.45 12.36
CA ARG A 19 -4.41 8.18 13.46
C ARG A 19 -4.52 9.67 13.18
N ARG A 20 -3.49 10.25 12.57
CA ARG A 20 -3.44 11.68 12.25
C ARG A 20 -4.40 12.07 11.12
N ASP A 21 -4.53 11.22 10.12
CA ASP A 21 -5.33 11.50 8.92
C ASP A 21 -6.30 10.35 8.64
N PRO A 22 -7.63 10.59 8.80
CA PRO A 22 -8.63 9.55 8.55
C PRO A 22 -8.76 9.14 7.09
N SER A 23 -8.21 9.92 6.15
CA SER A 23 -8.18 9.56 4.73
C SER A 23 -7.12 8.52 4.39
N VAL A 24 -6.18 8.26 5.28
CA VAL A 24 -5.14 7.23 5.10
C VAL A 24 -5.70 5.85 5.39
N TYR A 25 -5.54 4.93 4.46
CA TYR A 25 -5.85 3.51 4.63
C TYR A 25 -4.76 2.62 4.02
N LEU A 26 -4.67 1.39 4.47
CA LEU A 26 -3.77 0.38 3.93
C LEU A 26 -4.58 -0.67 3.17
N MET A 27 -4.15 -1.03 1.97
CA MET A 27 -4.68 -2.15 1.20
C MET A 27 -3.53 -3.06 0.77
N ALA A 28 -3.68 -4.35 1.00
CA ALA A 28 -2.69 -5.36 0.62
C ALA A 28 -3.35 -6.73 0.49
N GLU A 29 -2.65 -7.64 -0.17
CA GLU A 29 -3.03 -9.06 -0.20
C GLU A 29 -2.68 -9.74 1.13
N ASP A 30 -3.52 -10.66 1.58
CA ASP A 30 -3.35 -11.44 2.81
C ASP A 30 -3.11 -10.57 4.06
N LEU A 31 -3.66 -9.37 4.10
CA LEU A 31 -3.35 -8.37 5.10
C LEU A 31 -3.81 -8.77 6.51
N LEU A 32 -5.09 -9.11 6.66
CA LEU A 32 -5.70 -9.36 7.97
C LEU A 32 -5.31 -10.71 8.57
N GLY A 33 -5.17 -11.75 7.76
CA GLY A 33 -4.85 -13.08 8.24
C GLY A 33 -3.37 -13.32 8.49
N ARG A 34 -2.51 -12.74 7.65
CA ARG A 34 -1.07 -13.00 7.64
C ARG A 34 -0.20 -11.75 7.84
N GLY A 35 -0.81 -10.57 7.90
CA GLY A 35 -0.10 -9.31 8.00
C GLY A 35 0.63 -8.91 6.71
N GLY A 36 0.03 -9.23 5.56
CA GLY A 36 0.62 -9.00 4.24
C GLY A 36 1.66 -10.05 3.86
N GLY A 37 2.20 -9.95 2.66
CA GLY A 37 3.03 -10.97 2.02
C GLY A 37 4.27 -11.42 2.80
N SER A 38 4.82 -10.59 3.66
CA SER A 38 5.98 -10.93 4.49
C SER A 38 5.70 -10.70 5.97
N SER A 39 4.45 -10.81 6.39
CA SER A 39 4.01 -10.53 7.76
C SER A 39 4.45 -9.16 8.28
N GLN A 40 4.63 -8.19 7.37
CA GLN A 40 5.16 -6.86 7.70
C GLN A 40 4.19 -6.04 8.54
N TYR A 41 2.90 -6.31 8.41
CA TYR A 41 1.82 -5.57 9.06
C TYR A 41 1.24 -6.27 10.29
N LEU A 42 1.81 -7.40 10.72
CA LEU A 42 1.40 -8.04 11.96
C LEU A 42 1.56 -7.08 13.15
N GLY A 43 0.49 -6.89 13.90
CA GLY A 43 0.43 -5.95 15.02
C GLY A 43 -0.14 -4.57 14.67
N LEU A 44 -0.39 -4.26 13.38
CA LEU A 44 -0.93 -2.95 13.01
C LEU A 44 -2.38 -2.76 13.47
N SER A 45 -3.22 -3.79 13.34
CA SER A 45 -4.60 -3.75 13.82
C SER A 45 -4.71 -3.52 15.32
N GLU A 46 -3.83 -4.15 16.09
CA GLU A 46 -3.72 -3.95 17.54
C GLU A 46 -3.27 -2.52 17.88
N MET A 47 -2.31 -1.99 17.14
CA MET A 47 -1.86 -0.61 17.32
C MET A 47 -2.97 0.41 17.01
N LEU A 48 -3.80 0.12 16.01
CA LEU A 48 -4.91 0.99 15.62
C LEU A 48 -6.16 0.80 16.48
N GLY A 49 -6.33 -0.37 17.08
CA GLY A 49 -7.56 -0.78 17.77
C GLY A 49 -8.74 -1.02 16.81
N SER A 50 -8.48 -1.13 15.50
CA SER A 50 -9.49 -1.31 14.47
C SER A 50 -8.89 -1.90 13.19
N THR A 51 -9.71 -2.60 12.42
CA THR A 51 -9.39 -3.09 11.07
C THR A 51 -10.11 -2.33 9.96
N GLU A 52 -10.93 -1.34 10.28
CA GLU A 52 -11.81 -0.66 9.34
C GLU A 52 -11.09 -0.05 8.13
N ARG A 53 -9.85 0.43 8.34
CA ARG A 53 -9.01 1.00 7.28
C ARG A 53 -7.84 0.09 6.87
N LEU A 54 -7.96 -1.19 7.17
CA LEU A 54 -7.05 -2.25 6.73
C LEU A 54 -7.82 -3.12 5.74
N LEU A 55 -7.64 -2.86 4.45
CA LEU A 55 -8.41 -3.51 3.39
C LEU A 55 -7.65 -4.74 2.89
N ASP A 56 -8.20 -5.91 3.17
CA ASP A 56 -7.68 -7.17 2.67
C ASP A 56 -8.17 -7.41 1.25
N ALA A 57 -7.25 -7.66 0.33
CA ALA A 57 -7.54 -7.86 -1.08
C ALA A 57 -7.17 -9.27 -1.52
N PRO A 58 -7.92 -9.87 -2.45
CA PRO A 58 -7.46 -11.05 -3.17
C PRO A 58 -6.23 -10.71 -4.02
N ILE A 59 -5.52 -11.72 -4.51
CA ILE A 59 -4.40 -11.53 -5.45
C ILE A 59 -4.97 -10.90 -6.74
N SER A 60 -4.72 -9.60 -6.92
CA SER A 60 -5.31 -8.79 -7.99
C SER A 60 -4.62 -7.43 -8.09
N GLU A 61 -3.35 -7.42 -8.41
CA GLU A 61 -2.47 -6.23 -8.34
C GLU A 61 -3.04 -5.05 -9.14
N THR A 62 -3.50 -5.31 -10.36
CA THR A 62 -4.16 -4.29 -11.20
C THR A 62 -5.37 -3.66 -10.50
N ALA A 63 -6.23 -4.48 -9.89
CA ALA A 63 -7.42 -3.98 -9.19
C ALA A 63 -7.06 -3.18 -7.92
N ILE A 64 -6.02 -3.61 -7.21
CA ILE A 64 -5.51 -2.89 -6.01
C ILE A 64 -5.04 -1.50 -6.42
N VAL A 65 -4.19 -1.39 -7.46
CA VAL A 65 -3.67 -0.09 -7.91
C VAL A 65 -4.79 0.76 -8.51
N ALA A 66 -5.65 0.20 -9.37
CA ALA A 66 -6.75 0.95 -9.97
C ALA A 66 -7.72 1.52 -8.94
N SER A 67 -8.10 0.73 -7.94
CA SER A 67 -8.97 1.19 -6.85
C SER A 67 -8.32 2.29 -6.01
N ALA A 68 -7.00 2.18 -5.75
CA ALA A 68 -6.24 3.18 -5.04
C ALA A 68 -6.14 4.50 -5.82
N VAL A 69 -5.95 4.45 -7.14
CA VAL A 69 -5.97 5.64 -8.01
C VAL A 69 -7.33 6.32 -7.92
N GLY A 70 -8.43 5.57 -8.05
CA GLY A 70 -9.79 6.10 -7.93
C GLY A 70 -10.06 6.74 -6.56
N ALA A 71 -9.66 6.06 -5.48
CA ALA A 71 -9.79 6.56 -4.12
C ALA A 71 -8.96 7.84 -3.90
N ALA A 72 -7.73 7.90 -4.45
CA ALA A 72 -6.89 9.09 -4.35
C ALA A 72 -7.49 10.28 -5.12
N LEU A 73 -8.06 10.05 -6.29
CA LEU A 73 -8.80 11.08 -7.04
C LEU A 73 -10.03 11.59 -6.27
N ALA A 74 -10.65 10.73 -5.46
CA ALA A 74 -11.76 11.09 -4.56
C ALA A 74 -11.29 11.74 -3.24
N GLY A 75 -9.98 11.96 -3.04
CA GLY A 75 -9.43 12.67 -1.89
C GLY A 75 -8.90 11.78 -0.77
N MET A 76 -8.95 10.46 -0.92
CA MET A 76 -8.31 9.53 0.03
C MET A 76 -6.79 9.50 -0.16
N ARG A 77 -6.10 8.91 0.80
CA ARG A 77 -4.64 8.73 0.79
C ARG A 77 -4.28 7.25 0.95
N PRO A 78 -4.44 6.46 -0.09
CA PRO A 78 -4.14 5.03 -0.04
C PRO A 78 -2.65 4.77 0.12
N VAL A 79 -2.34 3.83 0.99
CA VAL A 79 -1.08 3.11 1.01
C VAL A 79 -1.37 1.70 0.54
N ILE A 80 -0.77 1.29 -0.56
CA ILE A 80 -0.94 -0.06 -1.11
C ILE A 80 0.38 -0.82 -1.06
N ASP A 81 0.28 -2.09 -0.73
CA ASP A 81 1.44 -3.00 -0.74
C ASP A 81 1.27 -4.04 -1.84
N MET A 82 2.22 -4.04 -2.76
CA MET A 82 2.23 -4.88 -3.95
C MET A 82 2.92 -6.22 -3.73
N ARG A 83 3.21 -6.57 -2.49
CA ARG A 83 3.88 -7.79 -2.08
C ARG A 83 5.32 -7.91 -2.57
N PHE A 84 5.58 -7.73 -3.87
CA PHE A 84 6.91 -7.77 -4.49
C PHE A 84 7.02 -6.74 -5.61
N SER A 85 8.22 -6.23 -5.85
CA SER A 85 8.48 -5.28 -6.93
C SER A 85 8.20 -5.86 -8.31
N ASN A 86 8.35 -7.17 -8.47
CA ASN A 86 8.03 -7.92 -9.70
C ASN A 86 6.55 -7.90 -10.08
N CYS A 87 5.66 -7.56 -9.15
CA CYS A 87 4.23 -7.41 -9.43
C CYS A 87 3.89 -6.05 -10.07
N LEU A 88 4.79 -5.06 -10.01
CA LEU A 88 4.55 -3.74 -10.60
C LEU A 88 4.29 -3.76 -12.11
N PRO A 89 5.00 -4.54 -12.94
CA PRO A 89 4.72 -4.57 -14.39
C PRO A 89 3.29 -4.92 -14.75
N VAL A 90 2.58 -5.70 -13.93
CA VAL A 90 1.18 -6.09 -14.18
C VAL A 90 0.24 -4.89 -14.08
N CYS A 91 0.57 -3.87 -13.29
CA CYS A 91 -0.27 -2.70 -13.04
C CYS A 91 0.36 -1.39 -13.55
N MET A 92 1.24 -1.48 -14.55
CA MET A 92 1.92 -0.30 -15.11
C MET A 92 0.96 0.66 -15.80
N ASP A 93 -0.16 0.20 -16.37
CA ASP A 93 -1.16 1.10 -16.95
C ASP A 93 -1.75 2.02 -15.88
N GLU A 94 -2.15 1.46 -14.76
CA GLU A 94 -2.72 2.22 -13.64
C GLU A 94 -1.73 3.23 -13.05
N LEU A 95 -0.47 2.86 -12.98
CA LEU A 95 0.59 3.74 -12.45
C LEU A 95 0.97 4.84 -13.46
N VAL A 96 1.27 4.45 -14.70
CA VAL A 96 1.86 5.35 -15.71
C VAL A 96 0.79 6.16 -16.43
N ASN A 97 -0.31 5.54 -16.83
CA ASN A 97 -1.36 6.22 -17.60
C ASN A 97 -2.41 6.85 -16.71
N GLN A 98 -2.80 6.21 -15.61
CA GLN A 98 -3.84 6.74 -14.74
C GLN A 98 -3.25 7.62 -13.63
N ALA A 99 -2.42 7.11 -12.75
CA ALA A 99 -1.91 7.87 -11.62
C ALA A 99 -1.03 9.06 -12.06
N ALA A 100 0.01 8.79 -12.84
CA ALA A 100 1.01 9.79 -13.18
C ALA A 100 0.46 10.92 -14.10
N LYS A 101 -0.48 10.58 -15.01
CA LYS A 101 -0.99 11.53 -16.00
C LYS A 101 -2.26 12.26 -15.59
N SER A 102 -3.01 11.77 -14.61
CA SER A 102 -4.30 12.34 -14.21
C SER A 102 -4.23 13.84 -13.93
N ARG A 103 -3.19 14.29 -13.24
CA ARG A 103 -3.05 15.71 -12.93
C ARG A 103 -2.95 16.58 -14.20
N TYR A 104 -2.20 16.12 -15.17
CA TYR A 104 -2.05 16.82 -16.45
C TYR A 104 -3.35 16.76 -17.26
N MET A 105 -3.94 15.57 -17.39
CA MET A 105 -5.13 15.35 -18.21
C MET A 105 -6.37 16.08 -17.69
N PHE A 106 -6.46 16.25 -16.37
CA PHE A 106 -7.58 16.98 -15.73
C PHE A 106 -7.24 18.44 -15.40
N GLY A 107 -6.33 19.06 -16.15
CA GLY A 107 -6.04 20.48 -16.03
C GLY A 107 -5.54 20.90 -14.63
N GLY A 108 -4.83 20.01 -13.93
CA GLY A 108 -4.29 20.25 -12.58
C GLY A 108 -5.25 19.91 -11.42
N GLN A 109 -6.51 19.57 -11.69
CA GLN A 109 -7.50 19.26 -10.66
C GLN A 109 -7.35 17.85 -10.11
N GLY A 110 -7.01 16.87 -10.95
CA GLY A 110 -6.78 15.50 -10.53
C GLY A 110 -5.51 15.39 -9.67
N LYS A 111 -5.64 14.96 -8.42
CA LYS A 111 -4.51 14.72 -7.53
C LYS A 111 -4.56 13.27 -7.07
N VAL A 112 -3.46 12.55 -7.29
CA VAL A 112 -3.33 11.15 -6.89
C VAL A 112 -2.27 11.06 -5.79
N HIS A 113 -2.70 11.30 -4.56
CA HIS A 113 -1.86 11.20 -3.37
C HIS A 113 -1.89 9.76 -2.85
N MET A 114 -1.01 8.91 -3.32
CA MET A 114 -0.91 7.52 -2.90
C MET A 114 0.53 7.09 -2.67
N VAL A 115 0.71 6.05 -1.90
CA VAL A 115 2.00 5.37 -1.69
C VAL A 115 1.88 3.94 -2.20
N VAL A 116 2.80 3.55 -3.05
CA VAL A 116 2.95 2.15 -3.50
C VAL A 116 4.19 1.59 -2.82
N ARG A 117 4.01 0.53 -2.06
CA ARG A 117 5.09 -0.19 -1.39
C ARG A 117 5.34 -1.52 -2.07
N CYS A 118 6.62 -1.80 -2.30
CA CYS A 118 7.07 -3.04 -2.91
C CYS A 118 8.30 -3.51 -2.15
N PRO A 119 8.22 -4.56 -1.35
CA PRO A 119 9.40 -5.23 -0.84
C PRO A 119 10.27 -5.74 -2.00
N ASP A 120 11.57 -5.61 -1.84
CA ASP A 120 12.55 -6.12 -2.80
C ASP A 120 13.79 -6.63 -2.08
N GLY A 121 14.64 -7.37 -2.79
CA GLY A 121 15.89 -7.90 -2.25
C GLY A 121 15.96 -9.43 -2.29
N ILE A 122 17.03 -9.98 -1.72
CA ILE A 122 17.24 -11.43 -1.66
C ILE A 122 16.37 -12.01 -0.56
N LEU A 123 15.22 -12.54 -0.94
CA LEU A 123 14.30 -13.23 -0.04
C LEU A 123 14.53 -14.75 -0.16
N LYS A 124 14.63 -15.43 0.98
CA LYS A 124 14.72 -16.89 1.01
C LYS A 124 13.38 -17.51 0.60
N MET A 125 13.43 -18.62 -0.12
CA MET A 125 12.28 -19.44 -0.50
C MET A 125 11.29 -18.73 -1.44
N GLN A 126 11.77 -17.83 -2.28
CA GLN A 126 10.99 -17.20 -3.34
C GLN A 126 11.21 -17.93 -4.68
N GLY A 127 10.25 -17.84 -5.58
CA GLY A 127 10.42 -18.27 -6.96
C GLY A 127 11.50 -17.45 -7.68
N ALA A 128 12.01 -17.96 -8.80
CA ALA A 128 13.09 -17.31 -9.55
C ALA A 128 12.75 -15.89 -10.06
N HIS A 129 11.48 -15.52 -10.05
CA HIS A 129 10.98 -14.22 -10.50
C HIS A 129 10.80 -13.19 -9.35
N HIS A 130 11.22 -13.55 -8.14
CA HIS A 130 11.14 -12.65 -6.99
C HIS A 130 12.56 -12.25 -6.49
#